data_ee692fc92a3519eeaf80ee2da01c2a53
#
_entry.id   ee692fc92a3519eeaf80ee2da01c2a53
#
_cell.length_a   1.000
_cell.length_b   1.000
_cell.length_c   1.000
_cell.angle_alpha   90.00
_cell.angle_beta   90.00
_cell.angle_gamma   90.00
#
_symmetry.space_group_name_H-M   'P 1'
#
loop_
_entity.id
_entity.type
_entity.pdbx_description
1 polymer ?
#
loop_
_entity_poly.entity_id
_entity_poly.type
_entity_poly.pdbx_seq_one_letter_code
_entity_poly.pdbx_strand_id
1 'polypeptide(L)'
;KGKVFRLLQTLKEKGYVQKDMERKYSLSLKFFEIGNSVVANMGLKQVAYPFMRELASLTGEGVNLAIRDGNTMVYIDKIESTATIKVDLRLGLRMPLYCTGLGKALLSGMEDKEIFEMFADEPFVSYTPNTIRDVNQLVAAIAEVKKQGYSLDNEEYVDGLLCVAAPVTGYNGKVIAALSVAVPRFLYDEDEGKLAMVIRHVTQVAHNFSRCLSGFQPGAEPSQTGGRRS
;
A
#
# COMPACT_ATOMS: atom_id res chain seq x y z
N LYS A 1 -5.30 -7.21 -36.79
CA LYS A 1 -4.05 -6.40 -36.83
C LYS A 1 -4.34 -4.91 -37.06
N GLY A 2 -5.25 -4.50 -37.97
CA GLY A 2 -5.54 -3.09 -38.29
C GLY A 2 -6.16 -2.26 -37.16
N LYS A 3 -6.98 -2.85 -36.28
CA LYS A 3 -7.58 -2.12 -35.12
C LYS A 3 -6.53 -1.73 -34.07
N VAL A 4 -5.61 -2.65 -33.75
CA VAL A 4 -4.52 -2.38 -32.78
C VAL A 4 -3.57 -1.32 -33.31
N PHE A 5 -3.23 -1.37 -34.59
CA PHE A 5 -2.36 -0.36 -35.21
C PHE A 5 -3.00 1.04 -35.15
N ARG A 6 -4.28 1.17 -35.47
CA ARG A 6 -5.00 2.47 -35.38
C ARG A 6 -5.02 3.00 -33.96
N LEU A 7 -5.28 2.14 -32.95
CA LEU A 7 -5.25 2.52 -31.56
C LEU A 7 -3.88 3.05 -31.13
N LEU A 8 -2.80 2.33 -31.46
CA LEU A 8 -1.44 2.74 -31.15
C LEU A 8 -1.06 4.03 -31.87
N GLN A 9 -1.52 4.24 -33.11
CA GLN A 9 -1.31 5.49 -33.83
C GLN A 9 -1.98 6.66 -33.13
N THR A 10 -3.26 6.51 -32.76
CA THR A 10 -4.01 7.54 -32.00
C THR A 10 -3.33 7.87 -30.68
N LEU A 11 -2.89 6.85 -29.92
CA LEU A 11 -2.20 7.05 -28.65
C LEU A 11 -0.86 7.78 -28.85
N LYS A 12 -0.15 7.50 -29.96
CA LYS A 12 1.08 8.21 -30.31
C LYS A 12 0.81 9.67 -30.65
N GLU A 13 -0.18 9.96 -31.50
CA GLU A 13 -0.60 11.32 -31.88
C GLU A 13 -1.03 12.15 -30.66
N LYS A 14 -1.66 11.52 -29.68
CA LYS A 14 -2.06 12.14 -28.41
C LYS A 14 -0.92 12.19 -27.39
N GLY A 15 0.28 11.68 -27.72
CA GLY A 15 1.47 11.72 -26.88
C GLY A 15 1.48 10.72 -25.72
N TYR A 16 0.61 9.72 -25.71
CA TYR A 16 0.56 8.68 -24.67
C TYR A 16 1.62 7.59 -24.85
N VAL A 17 1.96 7.26 -26.08
CA VAL A 17 3.02 6.29 -26.40
C VAL A 17 4.05 6.94 -27.31
N GLN A 18 5.27 6.43 -27.21
CA GLN A 18 6.38 6.77 -28.06
C GLN A 18 6.75 5.55 -28.89
N LYS A 19 7.38 5.77 -30.04
CA LYS A 19 7.89 4.72 -30.89
C LYS A 19 9.36 4.99 -31.16
N ASP A 20 10.21 4.04 -30.81
CA ASP A 20 11.65 4.13 -31.02
C ASP A 20 12.08 3.86 -32.48
N MET A 21 13.37 3.94 -32.74
CA MET A 21 13.96 3.66 -34.05
C MET A 21 13.84 2.19 -34.46
N GLU A 22 13.71 1.26 -33.50
CA GLU A 22 13.46 -0.17 -33.73
C GLU A 22 11.98 -0.50 -33.93
N ARG A 23 11.11 0.52 -34.03
CA ARG A 23 9.67 0.43 -34.18
C ARG A 23 8.92 -0.18 -32.98
N LYS A 24 9.55 -0.25 -31.80
CA LYS A 24 8.92 -0.67 -30.55
C LYS A 24 8.14 0.50 -29.94
N TYR A 25 7.01 0.18 -29.31
CA TYR A 25 6.20 1.17 -28.59
C TYR A 25 6.53 1.13 -27.10
N SER A 26 6.67 2.30 -26.49
CA SER A 26 6.81 2.49 -25.05
C SER A 26 5.81 3.52 -24.56
N LEU A 27 5.48 3.48 -23.27
CA LEU A 27 4.65 4.49 -22.61
C LEU A 27 5.45 5.80 -22.50
N SER A 28 4.76 6.93 -22.65
CA SER A 28 5.35 8.26 -22.43
C SER A 28 5.14 8.72 -20.97
N LEU A 29 5.84 9.80 -20.58
CA LEU A 29 5.67 10.45 -19.27
C LEU A 29 4.24 10.94 -19.02
N LYS A 30 3.41 11.09 -20.05
CA LYS A 30 2.02 11.51 -19.91
C LYS A 30 1.17 10.53 -19.08
N PHE A 31 1.50 9.24 -19.10
CA PHE A 31 0.88 8.27 -18.19
C PHE A 31 1.26 8.49 -16.73
N PHE A 32 2.50 8.90 -16.48
CA PHE A 32 2.94 9.27 -15.14
C PHE A 32 2.21 10.52 -14.63
N GLU A 33 2.04 11.55 -15.47
CA GLU A 33 1.27 12.76 -15.13
C GLU A 33 -0.18 12.42 -14.76
N ILE A 34 -0.84 11.58 -15.57
CA ILE A 34 -2.22 11.15 -15.31
C ILE A 34 -2.29 10.32 -14.03
N GLY A 35 -1.37 9.36 -13.85
CA GLY A 35 -1.32 8.55 -12.63
C GLY A 35 -1.12 9.39 -11.39
N ASN A 36 -0.20 10.35 -11.42
CA ASN A 36 0.01 11.28 -10.32
C ASN A 36 -1.22 12.16 -10.04
N SER A 37 -1.96 12.60 -11.06
CA SER A 37 -3.16 13.40 -10.85
C SER A 37 -4.27 12.62 -10.12
N VAL A 38 -4.40 11.32 -10.36
CA VAL A 38 -5.34 10.46 -9.64
C VAL A 38 -4.99 10.39 -8.16
N VAL A 39 -3.71 10.17 -7.84
CA VAL A 39 -3.26 10.06 -6.45
C VAL A 39 -3.21 11.43 -5.75
N ALA A 40 -2.84 12.50 -6.47
CA ALA A 40 -2.84 13.87 -5.95
C ALA A 40 -4.25 14.34 -5.58
N ASN A 41 -5.27 13.98 -6.39
CA ASN A 41 -6.67 14.29 -6.08
C ASN A 41 -7.20 13.58 -4.82
N MET A 42 -6.54 12.53 -4.35
CA MET A 42 -6.89 11.87 -3.07
C MET A 42 -6.34 12.62 -1.85
N GLY A 43 -5.36 13.51 -2.01
CA GLY A 43 -4.67 14.21 -0.91
C GLY A 43 -3.91 13.28 0.06
N LEU A 44 -4.10 11.97 -0.10
CA LEU A 44 -3.66 10.94 0.85
C LEU A 44 -2.13 10.88 0.97
N LYS A 45 -1.40 10.99 -0.14
CA LYS A 45 0.08 10.96 -0.13
C LYS A 45 0.68 12.12 0.67
N GLN A 46 0.13 13.32 0.47
CA GLN A 46 0.62 14.52 1.17
C GLN A 46 0.42 14.41 2.67
N VAL A 47 -0.75 13.90 3.10
CA VAL A 47 -1.04 13.68 4.51
C VAL A 47 -0.25 12.50 5.07
N ALA A 48 -0.01 11.45 4.29
CA ALA A 48 0.74 10.25 4.71
C ALA A 48 2.24 10.51 4.91
N TYR A 49 2.83 11.40 4.10
CA TYR A 49 4.29 11.58 4.02
C TYR A 49 4.96 11.87 5.38
N PRO A 50 4.47 12.76 6.26
CA PRO A 50 5.09 12.97 7.57
C PRO A 50 5.06 11.71 8.45
N PHE A 51 3.97 10.92 8.42
CA PHE A 51 3.85 9.67 9.17
C PHE A 51 4.79 8.59 8.64
N MET A 52 4.91 8.49 7.32
CA MET A 52 5.86 7.58 6.69
C MET A 52 7.31 7.93 7.06
N ARG A 53 7.65 9.23 7.07
CA ARG A 53 8.97 9.73 7.50
C ARG A 53 9.25 9.43 8.96
N GLU A 54 8.27 9.65 9.83
CA GLU A 54 8.35 9.30 11.25
C GLU A 54 8.64 7.81 11.42
N LEU A 55 7.87 6.96 10.77
CA LEU A 55 8.02 5.50 10.85
C LEU A 55 9.39 5.04 10.32
N ALA A 56 9.84 5.57 9.20
CA ALA A 56 11.16 5.27 8.65
C ALA A 56 12.30 5.70 9.60
N SER A 57 12.15 6.86 10.25
CA SER A 57 13.12 7.35 11.25
C SER A 57 13.17 6.48 12.52
N LEU A 58 12.01 5.98 12.97
CA LEU A 58 11.90 5.15 14.17
C LEU A 58 12.40 3.72 13.96
N THR A 59 12.28 3.19 12.75
CA THR A 59 12.64 1.80 12.44
C THR A 59 13.96 1.66 11.69
N GLY A 60 14.40 2.70 10.97
CA GLY A 60 15.54 2.64 10.05
C GLY A 60 15.25 1.88 8.75
N GLU A 61 14.02 1.40 8.57
CA GLU A 61 13.62 0.51 7.49
C GLU A 61 12.78 1.22 6.42
N GLY A 62 12.59 0.54 5.28
CA GLY A 62 11.73 1.03 4.21
C GLY A 62 10.25 0.99 4.61
N VAL A 63 9.54 2.09 4.32
CA VAL A 63 8.11 2.23 4.63
C VAL A 63 7.32 2.30 3.35
N ASN A 64 6.22 1.56 3.29
CA ASN A 64 5.35 1.53 2.13
C ASN A 64 3.92 1.93 2.50
N LEU A 65 3.25 2.60 1.57
CA LEU A 65 1.84 2.95 1.63
C LEU A 65 1.12 2.29 0.46
N ALA A 66 0.05 1.56 0.76
CA ALA A 66 -0.80 0.95 -0.26
C ALA A 66 -2.28 1.23 -0.03
N ILE A 67 -3.03 1.14 -1.11
CA ILE A 67 -4.49 1.16 -1.12
C ILE A 67 -5.03 -0.11 -1.78
N ARG A 68 -6.29 -0.44 -1.51
CA ARG A 68 -6.99 -1.51 -2.20
C ARG A 68 -7.61 -1.00 -3.50
N ASP A 69 -7.47 -1.77 -4.56
CA ASP A 69 -8.13 -1.56 -5.83
C ASP A 69 -8.68 -2.90 -6.35
N GLY A 70 -9.99 -3.09 -6.20
CA GLY A 70 -10.64 -4.38 -6.43
C GLY A 70 -10.14 -5.46 -5.47
N ASN A 71 -9.68 -6.59 -6.01
CA ASN A 71 -9.11 -7.73 -5.31
C ASN A 71 -7.56 -7.72 -5.22
N THR A 72 -6.94 -6.58 -5.54
CA THR A 72 -5.49 -6.35 -5.41
C THR A 72 -5.20 -5.15 -4.52
N MET A 73 -3.97 -5.05 -4.03
CA MET A 73 -3.43 -3.81 -3.49
C MET A 73 -2.50 -3.12 -4.48
N VAL A 74 -2.33 -1.82 -4.34
CA VAL A 74 -1.43 -1.00 -5.16
C VAL A 74 -0.54 -0.17 -4.26
N TYR A 75 0.77 -0.22 -4.46
CA TYR A 75 1.72 0.67 -3.80
C TYR A 75 1.58 2.08 -4.36
N ILE A 76 1.20 3.04 -3.52
CA ILE A 76 1.01 4.44 -3.92
C ILE A 76 2.13 5.36 -3.46
N ASP A 77 2.84 5.01 -2.39
CA ASP A 77 4.02 5.75 -1.92
C ASP A 77 5.00 4.85 -1.17
N LYS A 78 6.26 5.27 -1.08
CA LYS A 78 7.31 4.58 -0.32
C LYS A 78 8.37 5.54 0.19
N ILE A 79 9.01 5.16 1.29
CA ILE A 79 10.29 5.73 1.75
C ILE A 79 11.31 4.60 1.72
N GLU A 80 12.41 4.83 1.04
CA GLU A 80 13.49 3.85 0.91
C GLU A 80 14.19 3.63 2.25
N SER A 81 14.55 2.38 2.54
CA SER A 81 15.45 2.05 3.64
C SER A 81 16.84 2.65 3.38
N THR A 82 17.49 3.10 4.43
CA THR A 82 18.91 3.48 4.40
C THR A 82 19.85 2.29 4.54
N ALA A 83 19.31 1.08 4.80
CA ALA A 83 20.08 -0.15 4.93
C ALA A 83 20.72 -0.57 3.61
N THR A 84 21.86 -1.27 3.70
CA THR A 84 22.59 -1.81 2.55
C THR A 84 21.75 -2.90 1.83
N ILE A 85 21.02 -3.70 2.61
CA ILE A 85 20.11 -4.74 2.10
C ILE A 85 18.69 -4.20 2.25
N LYS A 86 18.00 -4.06 1.13
CA LYS A 86 16.64 -3.50 1.09
C LYS A 86 15.76 -4.22 0.08
N VAL A 87 14.47 -4.17 0.32
CA VAL A 87 13.45 -4.70 -0.59
C VAL A 87 13.10 -3.63 -1.63
N ASP A 88 13.28 -3.92 -2.91
CA ASP A 88 12.92 -3.00 -4.00
C ASP A 88 11.44 -3.20 -4.41
N LEU A 89 10.57 -2.40 -3.84
CA LEU A 89 9.17 -2.32 -4.20
C LEU A 89 8.92 -1.07 -5.06
N ARG A 90 8.18 -1.22 -6.17
CA ARG A 90 7.95 -0.14 -7.12
C ARG A 90 6.57 0.49 -6.93
N LEU A 91 6.49 1.81 -7.08
CA LEU A 91 5.20 2.51 -7.10
C LEU A 91 4.35 2.02 -8.27
N GLY A 92 3.05 1.84 -8.04
CA GLY A 92 2.11 1.28 -9.01
C GLY A 92 2.15 -0.26 -9.10
N LEU A 93 3.05 -0.94 -8.39
CA LEU A 93 3.06 -2.40 -8.33
C LEU A 93 1.77 -2.90 -7.69
N ARG A 94 1.14 -3.88 -8.35
CA ARG A 94 -0.04 -4.58 -7.84
C ARG A 94 0.37 -5.89 -7.22
N MET A 95 -0.20 -6.18 -6.05
CA MET A 95 0.09 -7.40 -5.31
C MET A 95 -1.20 -8.06 -4.83
N PRO A 96 -1.20 -9.39 -4.63
CA PRO A 96 -2.32 -10.08 -4.02
C PRO A 96 -2.59 -9.58 -2.60
N LEU A 97 -3.88 -9.51 -2.23
CA LEU A 97 -4.27 -9.12 -0.87
C LEU A 97 -4.03 -10.24 0.15
N TYR A 98 -4.16 -11.49 -0.24
CA TYR A 98 -4.21 -12.63 0.68
C TYR A 98 -2.87 -13.05 1.28
N CYS A 99 -1.75 -12.74 0.62
CA CYS A 99 -0.41 -13.19 1.00
C CYS A 99 0.57 -12.04 1.26
N THR A 100 0.06 -10.87 1.61
CA THR A 100 0.89 -9.70 1.92
C THR A 100 0.42 -9.03 3.21
N GLY A 101 1.34 -8.47 3.98
CA GLY A 101 0.99 -7.75 5.20
C GLY A 101 0.04 -6.59 4.91
N LEU A 102 0.37 -5.72 3.93
CA LEU A 102 -0.49 -4.62 3.50
C LEU A 102 -1.86 -5.10 3.04
N GLY A 103 -1.93 -6.19 2.29
CA GLY A 103 -3.18 -6.75 1.80
C GLY A 103 -4.11 -7.19 2.93
N LYS A 104 -3.59 -7.95 3.91
CA LYS A 104 -4.37 -8.38 5.08
C LYS A 104 -4.80 -7.20 5.95
N ALA A 105 -3.93 -6.18 6.10
CA ALA A 105 -4.30 -4.95 6.80
C ALA A 105 -5.42 -4.19 6.07
N LEU A 106 -5.40 -4.11 4.74
CA LEU A 106 -6.47 -3.49 3.95
C LEU A 106 -7.80 -4.24 4.05
N LEU A 107 -7.76 -5.58 4.09
CA LEU A 107 -8.94 -6.42 4.23
C LEU A 107 -9.55 -6.38 5.63
N SER A 108 -8.82 -5.96 6.66
CA SER A 108 -9.33 -5.92 8.04
C SER A 108 -10.51 -4.96 8.23
N GLY A 109 -10.75 -4.03 7.31
CA GLY A 109 -11.91 -3.15 7.31
C GLY A 109 -13.17 -3.74 6.68
N MET A 110 -13.10 -4.99 6.19
CA MET A 110 -14.22 -5.66 5.51
C MET A 110 -14.90 -6.68 6.42
N GLU A 111 -16.18 -6.92 6.14
CA GLU A 111 -16.91 -8.02 6.76
C GLU A 111 -16.47 -9.36 6.14
N ASP A 112 -16.55 -10.44 6.92
CA ASP A 112 -16.12 -11.76 6.47
C ASP A 112 -16.89 -12.22 5.22
N LYS A 113 -18.20 -11.90 5.14
CA LYS A 113 -19.02 -12.18 3.96
C LYS A 113 -18.47 -11.51 2.70
N GLU A 114 -18.06 -10.24 2.78
CA GLU A 114 -17.49 -9.50 1.66
C GLU A 114 -16.18 -10.13 1.17
N ILE A 115 -15.36 -10.65 2.13
CA ILE A 115 -14.12 -11.35 1.83
C ILE A 115 -14.41 -12.67 1.12
N PHE A 116 -15.37 -13.46 1.62
CA PHE A 116 -15.79 -14.69 0.96
C PHE A 116 -16.29 -14.45 -0.47
N GLU A 117 -17.13 -13.42 -0.67
CA GLU A 117 -17.62 -13.04 -2.01
C GLU A 117 -16.48 -12.59 -2.93
N MET A 118 -15.53 -11.80 -2.42
CA MET A 118 -14.40 -11.30 -3.20
C MET A 118 -13.48 -12.41 -3.69
N PHE A 119 -13.27 -13.46 -2.90
CA PHE A 119 -12.33 -14.54 -3.19
C PHE A 119 -13.02 -15.84 -3.64
N ALA A 120 -14.34 -15.83 -3.93
CA ALA A 120 -15.09 -17.02 -4.31
C ALA A 120 -14.51 -17.74 -5.54
N ASP A 121 -14.11 -16.98 -6.55
CA ASP A 121 -13.58 -17.47 -7.82
C ASP A 121 -12.07 -17.11 -8.02
N GLU A 122 -11.41 -16.54 -7.01
CA GLU A 122 -10.01 -16.14 -7.10
C GLU A 122 -9.07 -17.29 -6.75
N PRO A 123 -8.07 -17.56 -7.59
CA PRO A 123 -7.08 -18.59 -7.29
C PRO A 123 -6.11 -18.13 -6.20
N PHE A 124 -5.90 -18.98 -5.19
CA PHE A 124 -4.83 -18.81 -4.20
C PHE A 124 -3.54 -19.40 -4.75
N VAL A 125 -2.75 -18.60 -5.44
CA VAL A 125 -1.43 -19.02 -5.93
C VAL A 125 -0.46 -19.14 -4.76
N SER A 126 0.19 -20.28 -4.61
CA SER A 126 1.22 -20.50 -3.59
C SER A 126 2.56 -19.95 -4.07
N TYR A 127 3.06 -18.92 -3.43
CA TYR A 127 4.37 -18.32 -3.71
C TYR A 127 5.48 -18.95 -2.86
N THR A 128 5.13 -19.33 -1.63
CA THR A 128 6.02 -19.98 -0.66
C THR A 128 5.25 -21.09 0.08
N PRO A 129 5.91 -21.91 0.89
CA PRO A 129 5.23 -22.85 1.77
C PRO A 129 4.25 -22.20 2.77
N ASN A 130 4.49 -20.93 3.13
CA ASN A 130 3.72 -20.18 4.12
C ASN A 130 2.53 -19.42 3.52
N THR A 131 2.41 -19.38 2.19
CA THR A 131 1.31 -18.67 1.51
C THR A 131 -0.05 -19.20 1.98
N ILE A 132 -0.97 -18.30 2.31
CA ILE A 132 -2.38 -18.61 2.56
C ILE A 132 -2.99 -19.27 1.31
N ARG A 133 -3.69 -20.39 1.48
CA ARG A 133 -4.11 -21.26 0.38
C ARG A 133 -5.61 -21.26 0.11
N ASP A 134 -6.40 -20.69 0.99
CA ASP A 134 -7.85 -20.63 0.84
C ASP A 134 -8.45 -19.44 1.62
N VAL A 135 -9.69 -19.14 1.33
CA VAL A 135 -10.41 -18.02 1.94
C VAL A 135 -10.67 -18.20 3.43
N ASN A 136 -10.79 -19.44 3.95
CA ASN A 136 -11.01 -19.66 5.39
C ASN A 136 -9.76 -19.29 6.17
N GLN A 137 -8.58 -19.69 5.69
CA GLN A 137 -7.30 -19.28 6.28
C GLN A 137 -7.14 -17.75 6.24
N LEU A 138 -7.54 -17.14 5.12
CA LEU A 138 -7.48 -15.69 4.98
C LEU A 138 -8.39 -14.98 5.99
N VAL A 139 -9.64 -15.40 6.12
CA VAL A 139 -10.59 -14.82 7.09
C VAL A 139 -10.09 -15.00 8.52
N ALA A 140 -9.54 -16.16 8.86
CA ALA A 140 -8.93 -16.40 10.17
C ALA A 140 -7.74 -15.44 10.42
N ALA A 141 -6.85 -15.27 9.44
CA ALA A 141 -5.75 -14.32 9.54
C ALA A 141 -6.24 -12.87 9.71
N ILE A 142 -7.29 -12.47 8.99
CA ILE A 142 -7.87 -11.13 9.09
C ILE A 142 -8.55 -10.93 10.46
N ALA A 143 -9.18 -11.95 11.03
CA ALA A 143 -9.75 -11.87 12.38
C ALA A 143 -8.66 -11.54 13.42
N GLU A 144 -7.46 -12.11 13.30
CA GLU A 144 -6.33 -11.74 14.16
C GLU A 144 -5.87 -10.30 13.89
N VAL A 145 -5.84 -9.85 12.63
CA VAL A 145 -5.52 -8.44 12.32
C VAL A 145 -6.52 -7.48 12.98
N LYS A 146 -7.82 -7.77 12.91
CA LYS A 146 -8.88 -6.98 13.57
C LYS A 146 -8.67 -6.88 15.07
N LYS A 147 -8.23 -7.97 15.70
CA LYS A 147 -8.02 -8.08 17.16
C LYS A 147 -6.75 -7.34 17.63
N GLN A 148 -5.63 -7.51 16.92
CA GLN A 148 -4.33 -7.00 17.36
C GLN A 148 -3.95 -5.66 16.74
N GLY A 149 -4.64 -5.22 15.68
CA GLY A 149 -4.43 -3.92 15.02
C GLY A 149 -3.28 -3.89 14.01
N TYR A 150 -2.65 -5.02 13.74
CA TYR A 150 -1.59 -5.14 12.72
C TYR A 150 -1.65 -6.51 12.04
N SER A 151 -1.00 -6.62 10.90
CA SER A 151 -0.81 -7.88 10.16
C SER A 151 0.68 -8.18 10.01
N LEU A 152 0.99 -9.46 9.93
CA LEU A 152 2.31 -9.97 9.56
C LEU A 152 2.21 -10.70 8.21
N ASP A 153 3.15 -10.43 7.32
CA ASP A 153 3.50 -11.32 6.23
C ASP A 153 4.80 -12.01 6.66
N ASN A 154 4.68 -13.27 7.03
CA ASN A 154 5.77 -14.08 7.49
C ASN A 154 6.24 -14.99 6.37
N GLU A 155 6.96 -14.42 5.42
CA GLU A 155 7.43 -15.15 4.23
C GLU A 155 6.28 -15.76 3.41
N GLU A 156 5.13 -15.09 3.33
CA GLU A 156 3.97 -15.60 2.61
C GLU A 156 4.07 -15.34 1.09
N TYR A 157 4.73 -14.22 0.70
CA TYR A 157 4.93 -13.86 -0.70
C TYR A 157 6.37 -14.11 -1.18
N VAL A 158 7.37 -13.81 -0.35
CA VAL A 158 8.80 -13.99 -0.67
C VAL A 158 9.51 -14.63 0.53
N ASP A 159 10.25 -15.72 0.28
CA ASP A 159 11.11 -16.34 1.28
C ASP A 159 12.13 -15.32 1.82
N GLY A 160 12.39 -15.34 3.11
CA GLY A 160 13.34 -14.45 3.76
C GLY A 160 12.84 -13.02 3.96
N LEU A 161 11.57 -12.72 3.64
CA LEU A 161 10.97 -11.40 3.82
C LEU A 161 9.90 -11.43 4.93
N LEU A 162 10.02 -10.53 5.89
CA LEU A 162 9.03 -10.27 6.92
C LEU A 162 8.45 -8.87 6.71
N CYS A 163 7.11 -8.76 6.71
CA CYS A 163 6.45 -7.45 6.64
C CYS A 163 5.48 -7.28 7.81
N VAL A 164 5.58 -6.13 8.48
CA VAL A 164 4.62 -5.67 9.47
C VAL A 164 3.79 -4.57 8.85
N ALA A 165 2.46 -4.69 8.87
CA ALA A 165 1.59 -3.66 8.33
C ALA A 165 0.42 -3.36 9.28
N ALA A 166 -0.09 -2.13 9.23
CA ALA A 166 -1.27 -1.73 9.97
C ALA A 166 -2.26 -0.95 9.09
N PRO A 167 -3.58 -1.12 9.32
CA PRO A 167 -4.61 -0.42 8.59
C PRO A 167 -4.63 1.07 8.96
N VAL A 168 -4.98 1.89 7.97
CA VAL A 168 -5.23 3.32 8.14
C VAL A 168 -6.69 3.59 7.81
N THR A 169 -7.43 4.13 8.78
CA THR A 169 -8.85 4.44 8.64
C THR A 169 -9.07 5.90 8.25
N GLY A 170 -10.03 6.15 7.38
CA GLY A 170 -10.48 7.49 7.03
C GLY A 170 -11.53 8.03 8.02
N TYR A 171 -12.04 9.23 7.73
CA TYR A 171 -13.03 9.95 8.54
C TYR A 171 -14.34 9.16 8.81
N ASN A 172 -14.69 8.22 7.95
CA ASN A 172 -15.88 7.37 8.07
C ASN A 172 -15.61 6.04 8.81
N GLY A 173 -14.43 5.87 9.40
CA GLY A 173 -14.01 4.64 10.07
C GLY A 173 -13.66 3.47 9.15
N LYS A 174 -13.77 3.64 7.82
CA LYS A 174 -13.38 2.59 6.87
C LYS A 174 -11.87 2.58 6.66
N VAL A 175 -11.30 1.40 6.49
CA VAL A 175 -9.89 1.26 6.07
C VAL A 175 -9.75 1.75 4.63
N ILE A 176 -8.92 2.76 4.43
CA ILE A 176 -8.68 3.39 3.12
C ILE A 176 -7.26 3.17 2.61
N ALA A 177 -6.34 2.86 3.49
CA ALA A 177 -4.95 2.59 3.17
C ALA A 177 -4.34 1.62 4.21
N ALA A 178 -3.11 1.20 3.97
CA ALA A 178 -2.28 0.52 4.96
C ALA A 178 -0.84 1.02 4.87
N LEU A 179 -0.16 1.11 6.03
CA LEU A 179 1.27 1.36 6.14
C LEU A 179 2.00 0.05 6.46
N SER A 180 3.19 -0.15 5.91
CA SER A 180 4.05 -1.28 6.27
C SER A 180 5.52 -0.91 6.37
N VAL A 181 6.21 -1.74 7.14
CA VAL A 181 7.67 -1.88 7.15
C VAL A 181 7.99 -3.28 6.65
N ALA A 182 8.90 -3.37 5.68
CA ALA A 182 9.37 -4.63 5.12
C ALA A 182 10.85 -4.82 5.47
N VAL A 183 11.18 -5.97 6.04
CA VAL A 183 12.51 -6.26 6.58
C VAL A 183 12.99 -7.64 6.13
N PRO A 184 14.29 -7.81 5.84
CA PRO A 184 14.86 -9.13 5.67
C PRO A 184 14.74 -9.93 6.99
N ARG A 185 14.16 -11.12 6.94
CA ARG A 185 13.86 -11.93 8.12
C ARG A 185 15.09 -12.18 8.98
N PHE A 186 16.21 -12.55 8.37
CA PHE A 186 17.44 -12.88 9.09
C PHE A 186 17.97 -11.77 10.00
N LEU A 187 17.60 -10.51 9.76
CA LEU A 187 17.97 -9.37 10.61
C LEU A 187 17.15 -9.30 11.91
N TYR A 188 16.09 -10.10 12.00
CA TYR A 188 15.11 -10.08 13.10
C TYR A 188 15.00 -11.42 13.82
N ASP A 189 15.57 -12.51 13.28
CA ASP A 189 15.55 -13.85 13.92
C ASP A 189 16.39 -13.89 15.21
N GLU A 190 17.42 -13.05 15.32
CA GLU A 190 18.32 -13.03 16.46
C GLU A 190 17.86 -12.05 17.57
N ASP A 191 16.85 -11.22 17.31
CA ASP A 191 16.39 -10.17 18.25
C ASP A 191 14.86 -10.04 18.25
N GLU A 192 14.20 -10.83 19.09
CA GLU A 192 12.74 -10.76 19.30
C GLU A 192 12.25 -9.35 19.72
N GLY A 193 13.07 -8.58 20.43
CA GLY A 193 12.76 -7.23 20.84
C GLY A 193 12.65 -6.27 19.66
N LYS A 194 13.43 -6.50 18.62
CA LYS A 194 13.43 -5.67 17.40
C LYS A 194 12.12 -5.80 16.63
N LEU A 195 11.59 -7.01 16.45
CA LEU A 195 10.29 -7.22 15.81
C LEU A 195 9.17 -6.57 16.63
N ALA A 196 9.16 -6.76 17.95
CA ALA A 196 8.17 -6.14 18.83
C ALA A 196 8.21 -4.61 18.75
N MET A 197 9.40 -4.02 18.62
CA MET A 197 9.59 -2.58 18.42
C MET A 197 8.98 -2.12 17.10
N VAL A 198 9.23 -2.82 15.98
CA VAL A 198 8.65 -2.49 14.67
C VAL A 198 7.13 -2.59 14.71
N ILE A 199 6.56 -3.66 15.27
CA ILE A 199 5.11 -3.84 15.43
C ILE A 199 4.50 -2.64 16.17
N ARG A 200 5.09 -2.26 17.31
CA ARG A 200 4.63 -1.12 18.11
C ARG A 200 4.65 0.18 17.30
N HIS A 201 5.74 0.47 16.59
CA HIS A 201 5.86 1.72 15.82
C HIS A 201 4.91 1.75 14.62
N VAL A 202 4.80 0.66 13.86
CA VAL A 202 3.85 0.56 12.72
C VAL A 202 2.43 0.80 13.20
N THR A 203 2.01 0.14 14.27
CA THR A 203 0.65 0.27 14.84
C THR A 203 0.39 1.69 15.34
N GLN A 204 1.33 2.26 16.10
CA GLN A 204 1.19 3.60 16.67
C GLN A 204 1.13 4.69 15.57
N VAL A 205 2.03 4.62 14.60
CA VAL A 205 2.07 5.63 13.52
C VAL A 205 0.83 5.52 12.62
N ALA A 206 0.39 4.30 12.28
CA ALA A 206 -0.84 4.11 11.51
C ALA A 206 -2.08 4.62 12.26
N HIS A 207 -2.14 4.43 13.59
CA HIS A 207 -3.19 4.99 14.43
C HIS A 207 -3.16 6.54 14.41
N ASN A 208 -1.99 7.15 14.59
CA ASN A 208 -1.84 8.61 14.54
C ASN A 208 -2.26 9.17 13.17
N PHE A 209 -1.89 8.50 12.10
CA PHE A 209 -2.29 8.85 10.73
C PHE A 209 -3.82 8.76 10.55
N SER A 210 -4.44 7.69 11.03
CA SER A 210 -5.90 7.53 11.02
C SER A 210 -6.61 8.65 11.79
N ARG A 211 -6.10 9.04 12.94
CA ARG A 211 -6.63 10.18 13.73
C ARG A 211 -6.51 11.50 12.97
N CYS A 212 -5.40 11.74 12.30
CA CYS A 212 -5.22 12.94 11.47
C CYS A 212 -6.26 12.98 10.35
N LEU A 213 -6.51 11.84 9.67
CA LEU A 213 -7.52 11.75 8.60
C LEU A 213 -8.95 11.91 9.14
N SER A 214 -9.23 11.47 10.36
CA SER A 214 -10.55 11.61 10.99
C SER A 214 -10.87 13.07 11.32
N GLY A 215 -9.86 13.91 11.57
CA GLY A 215 -10.00 15.37 11.74
C GLY A 215 -10.10 16.16 10.42
N PHE A 216 -9.81 15.52 9.28
CA PHE A 216 -9.84 16.15 7.98
C PHE A 216 -11.21 15.92 7.33
N GLN A 217 -12.11 16.92 7.40
CA GLN A 217 -13.35 16.90 6.61
C GLN A 217 -13.03 17.38 5.18
N PRO A 218 -13.22 16.55 4.13
CA PRO A 218 -13.07 17.01 2.76
C PRO A 218 -14.15 18.06 2.48
N GLY A 219 -13.74 19.30 2.21
CA GLY A 219 -14.65 20.41 1.90
C GLY A 219 -14.69 21.54 2.92
N ALA A 220 -13.96 21.49 4.02
CA ALA A 220 -13.74 22.64 4.87
C ALA A 220 -12.66 23.54 4.21
N GLU A 221 -13.06 24.66 3.63
CA GLU A 221 -12.10 25.68 3.21
C GLU A 221 -11.24 26.12 4.40
N PRO A 222 -9.92 26.36 4.21
CA PRO A 222 -9.08 26.86 5.29
C PRO A 222 -9.67 28.20 5.75
N SER A 223 -10.07 28.26 7.03
CA SER A 223 -10.54 29.49 7.63
C SER A 223 -9.48 30.58 7.46
N GLN A 224 -9.79 31.57 6.65
CA GLN A 224 -8.99 32.80 6.55
C GLN A 224 -9.03 33.47 7.93
N THR A 225 -8.03 33.23 8.75
CA THR A 225 -7.76 34.07 9.91
C THR A 225 -7.30 35.42 9.39
N GLY A 226 -8.28 36.28 9.14
CA GLY A 226 -8.08 37.66 8.80
C GLY A 226 -7.35 38.41 9.92
N GLY A 227 -6.09 38.71 9.71
CA GLY A 227 -5.37 39.67 10.50
C GLY A 227 -5.98 41.05 10.31
N ARG A 228 -6.84 41.49 11.22
CA ARG A 228 -7.12 42.88 11.41
C ARG A 228 -5.91 43.53 12.09
N ARG A 229 -5.13 44.26 11.33
CA ARG A 229 -4.25 45.28 11.88
C ARG A 229 -5.08 46.58 11.95
N SER A 230 -5.33 47.03 13.15
CA SER A 230 -5.61 48.41 13.49
C SER A 230 -4.32 49.07 13.94
#